data_af5337d2758fb55bd90c4d46ccc48e58
#
_entry.id   af5337d2758fb55bd90c4d46ccc48e58
#
_cell.length_a   1.000
_cell.length_b   1.000
_cell.length_c   1.000
_cell.angle_alpha   90.00
_cell.angle_beta   90.00
_cell.angle_gamma   90.00
#
_symmetry.space_group_name_H-M   'P 1'
#
loop_
_entity.id
_entity.type
_entity.pdbx_description
1 polymer ?
#
loop_
_entity_poly.entity_id
_entity_poly.type
_entity_poly.pdbx_seq_one_letter_code
_entity_poly.pdbx_strand_id
1 'polypeptide(L)'
;MDHPTRQRRGLLIVLSSPSGAGKSTVGRRLMEDDPTITMSISATTRPKRSGEVADVDYHFVDDAEFERLVAADEFAEWAYVFDHRYGSPKEPIKEALRNGLDTLFDIDWQGTQQLEYAFRTDLVRIFILPPSMAELDRRLHERGTDSPEAIDFRMRRAAAEIGHWAEYDYVLINDDVEKCTRAVQAIVAAERLRRERQPYLLNFVRELVERPN
;
A
#
# COMPACT_ATOMS: atom_id res chain seq x y z
N MET A 1 -5.52 18.59 -33.49
CA MET A 1 -6.40 17.46 -33.13
C MET A 1 -5.96 17.00 -31.75
N ASP A 2 -6.78 17.28 -30.75
CA ASP A 2 -6.50 16.80 -29.38
C ASP A 2 -6.57 15.28 -29.41
N HIS A 3 -5.43 14.62 -29.28
CA HIS A 3 -5.42 13.18 -29.01
C HIS A 3 -6.12 12.99 -27.66
N PRO A 4 -7.11 12.07 -27.57
CA PRO A 4 -7.72 11.77 -26.28
C PRO A 4 -6.62 11.45 -25.28
N THR A 5 -6.70 12.06 -24.11
CA THR A 5 -5.70 11.90 -23.06
C THR A 5 -5.43 10.41 -22.84
N ARG A 6 -4.20 9.98 -23.07
CA ARG A 6 -3.75 8.58 -22.85
C ARG A 6 -3.67 8.29 -21.35
N GLN A 7 -4.81 8.46 -20.67
CA GLN A 7 -4.91 8.28 -19.24
C GLN A 7 -4.98 6.79 -18.93
N ARG A 8 -4.00 6.29 -18.15
CA ARG A 8 -4.04 4.95 -17.61
C ARG A 8 -5.01 4.86 -16.42
N ARG A 9 -5.37 3.67 -16.04
CA ARG A 9 -5.95 3.37 -14.74
C ARG A 9 -4.86 3.39 -13.67
N GLY A 10 -5.17 3.87 -12.46
CA GLY A 10 -4.26 3.87 -11.33
C GLY A 10 -3.94 2.46 -10.81
N LEU A 11 -3.03 2.38 -9.85
CA LEU A 11 -2.63 1.17 -9.13
C LEU A 11 -2.93 1.29 -7.65
N LEU A 12 -3.19 0.15 -7.01
CA LEU A 12 -3.13 0.00 -5.56
C LEU A 12 -1.85 -0.76 -5.22
N ILE A 13 -0.93 -0.12 -4.55
CA ILE A 13 0.38 -0.66 -4.20
C ILE A 13 0.36 -1.03 -2.73
N VAL A 14 0.43 -2.30 -2.40
CA VAL A 14 0.61 -2.76 -1.02
C VAL A 14 2.08 -3.04 -0.78
N LEU A 15 2.64 -2.38 0.22
CA LEU A 15 3.90 -2.77 0.82
C LEU A 15 3.63 -3.45 2.16
N SER A 16 4.04 -4.69 2.32
CA SER A 16 3.98 -5.41 3.58
C SER A 16 5.35 -5.91 4.00
N SER A 17 5.57 -6.01 5.28
CA SER A 17 6.84 -6.49 5.84
C SER A 17 6.70 -6.73 7.32
N PRO A 18 7.56 -7.52 7.94
CA PRO A 18 7.72 -7.50 9.38
C PRO A 18 8.20 -6.12 9.86
N SER A 19 7.79 -5.76 11.09
CA SER A 19 8.20 -4.50 11.71
C SER A 19 9.72 -4.39 11.77
N GLY A 20 10.29 -3.29 11.27
CA GLY A 20 11.76 -3.09 11.24
C GLY A 20 12.43 -3.48 9.91
N ALA A 21 11.73 -4.10 8.95
CA ALA A 21 12.30 -4.46 7.65
C ALA A 21 12.51 -3.28 6.68
N GLY A 22 12.03 -2.05 7.03
CA GLY A 22 12.29 -0.84 6.25
C GLY A 22 11.15 -0.38 5.34
N LYS A 23 9.95 -0.97 5.43
CA LYS A 23 8.76 -0.66 4.64
C LYS A 23 8.46 0.84 4.56
N SER A 24 8.30 1.50 5.70
CA SER A 24 7.93 2.92 5.75
C SER A 24 8.99 3.84 5.13
N THR A 25 10.28 3.46 5.19
CA THR A 25 11.36 4.21 4.53
C THR A 25 11.26 4.08 3.02
N VAL A 26 11.04 2.86 2.52
CA VAL A 26 10.86 2.60 1.08
C VAL A 26 9.60 3.29 0.57
N GLY A 27 8.47 3.18 1.28
CA GLY A 27 7.21 3.82 0.89
C GLY A 27 7.31 5.35 0.82
N ARG A 28 7.94 5.99 1.82
CA ARG A 28 8.17 7.43 1.82
C ARG A 28 9.02 7.87 0.62
N ARG A 29 10.15 7.21 0.35
CA ARG A 29 11.00 7.53 -0.81
C ARG A 29 10.27 7.33 -2.13
N LEU A 30 9.47 6.28 -2.25
CA LEU A 30 8.67 6.06 -3.44
C LEU A 30 7.73 7.24 -3.74
N MET A 31 7.09 7.81 -2.72
CA MET A 31 6.20 8.97 -2.86
C MET A 31 6.98 10.29 -3.07
N GLU A 32 8.18 10.43 -2.47
CA GLU A 32 9.07 11.59 -2.70
C GLU A 32 9.54 11.64 -4.15
N ASP A 33 9.85 10.48 -4.75
CA ASP A 33 10.36 10.37 -6.11
C ASP A 33 9.23 10.41 -7.18
N ASP A 34 8.01 10.05 -6.81
CA ASP A 34 6.87 9.99 -7.72
C ASP A 34 5.60 10.61 -7.09
N PRO A 35 5.30 11.89 -7.39
CA PRO A 35 4.14 12.59 -6.82
C PRO A 35 2.78 12.08 -7.30
N THR A 36 2.73 11.14 -8.24
CA THR A 36 1.50 10.46 -8.66
C THR A 36 1.11 9.31 -7.74
N ILE A 37 1.95 9.00 -6.74
CA ILE A 37 1.70 8.00 -5.71
C ILE A 37 1.37 8.71 -4.41
N THR A 38 0.21 8.42 -3.82
CA THR A 38 -0.24 9.00 -2.55
C THR A 38 -0.52 7.91 -1.53
N MET A 39 -0.33 8.22 -0.24
CA MET A 39 -0.71 7.29 0.82
C MET A 39 -2.23 7.17 0.93
N SER A 40 -2.74 5.96 1.16
CA SER A 40 -4.13 5.75 1.57
C SER A 40 -4.34 6.34 2.96
N ILE A 41 -5.32 7.23 3.10
CA ILE A 41 -5.71 7.81 4.40
C ILE A 41 -6.78 6.92 5.01
N SER A 42 -6.42 6.18 6.06
CA SER A 42 -7.34 5.28 6.77
C SER A 42 -8.20 6.03 7.78
N ALA A 43 -9.41 5.55 8.01
CA ALA A 43 -10.19 5.89 9.19
C ALA A 43 -9.69 5.10 10.40
N THR A 44 -9.73 5.70 11.60
CA THR A 44 -9.33 5.02 12.84
C THR A 44 -10.15 5.48 14.04
N THR A 45 -10.42 4.53 14.96
CA THR A 45 -11.04 4.84 16.26
C THR A 45 -10.00 5.23 17.33
N ARG A 46 -8.71 5.24 16.98
CA ARG A 46 -7.65 5.69 17.86
C ARG A 46 -7.73 7.22 18.08
N PRO A 47 -7.57 7.68 19.32
CA PRO A 47 -7.44 9.11 19.57
C PRO A 47 -6.26 9.71 18.78
N LYS A 48 -6.46 10.92 18.27
CA LYS A 48 -5.43 11.69 17.57
C LYS A 48 -4.25 11.97 18.50
N ARG A 49 -3.03 11.74 18.03
CA ARG A 49 -1.79 12.06 18.74
C ARG A 49 -1.37 13.51 18.49
N SER A 50 -0.51 14.01 19.39
CA SER A 50 0.13 15.31 19.16
C SER A 50 0.97 15.29 17.89
N GLY A 51 0.74 16.28 17.02
CA GLY A 51 1.42 16.40 15.72
C GLY A 51 0.72 15.77 14.53
N GLU A 52 -0.26 14.89 14.74
CA GLU A 52 -1.07 14.37 13.64
C GLU A 52 -2.11 15.41 13.17
N VAL A 53 -2.48 15.36 11.90
CA VAL A 53 -3.46 16.25 11.28
C VAL A 53 -4.65 15.42 10.76
N ALA A 54 -5.87 15.76 11.18
CA ALA A 54 -7.07 15.09 10.70
C ALA A 54 -7.20 15.27 9.18
N ASP A 55 -7.68 14.23 8.51
CA ASP A 55 -7.86 14.12 7.05
C ASP A 55 -6.56 14.21 6.22
N VAL A 56 -5.41 14.21 6.89
CA VAL A 56 -4.07 14.11 6.29
C VAL A 56 -3.39 12.82 6.73
N ASP A 57 -3.32 12.59 8.06
CA ASP A 57 -2.73 11.36 8.59
C ASP A 57 -3.77 10.25 8.72
N TYR A 58 -4.95 10.59 9.26
CA TYR A 58 -6.09 9.69 9.46
C TYR A 58 -7.42 10.45 9.45
N HIS A 59 -8.48 9.75 9.06
CA HIS A 59 -9.85 10.14 9.39
C HIS A 59 -10.17 9.63 10.80
N PHE A 60 -10.10 10.51 11.81
CA PHE A 60 -10.40 10.14 13.20
C PHE A 60 -11.91 10.09 13.40
N VAL A 61 -12.44 8.90 13.69
CA VAL A 61 -13.87 8.65 13.89
C VAL A 61 -14.12 7.97 15.24
N ASP A 62 -15.33 8.06 15.76
CA ASP A 62 -15.73 7.28 16.92
C ASP A 62 -16.13 5.85 16.54
N ASP A 63 -16.38 5.02 17.54
CA ASP A 63 -16.74 3.62 17.34
C ASP A 63 -18.07 3.47 16.61
N ALA A 64 -19.05 4.34 16.88
CA ALA A 64 -20.38 4.28 16.25
C ALA A 64 -20.30 4.60 14.75
N GLU A 65 -19.53 5.62 14.37
CA GLU A 65 -19.30 5.96 12.97
C GLU A 65 -18.51 4.88 12.25
N PHE A 66 -17.48 4.30 12.90
CA PHE A 66 -16.74 3.19 12.30
C PHE A 66 -17.64 1.98 12.02
N GLU A 67 -18.51 1.61 12.97
CA GLU A 67 -19.50 0.54 12.80
C GLU A 67 -20.47 0.83 11.67
N ARG A 68 -20.93 2.07 11.56
CA ARG A 68 -21.79 2.52 10.45
C ARG A 68 -21.10 2.29 9.10
N LEU A 69 -19.82 2.69 8.97
CA LEU A 69 -19.02 2.53 7.76
C LEU A 69 -18.82 1.04 7.40
N VAL A 70 -18.56 0.20 8.39
CA VAL A 70 -18.48 -1.27 8.21
C VAL A 70 -19.81 -1.83 7.72
N ALA A 71 -20.93 -1.48 8.38
CA ALA A 71 -22.24 -1.98 8.03
C ALA A 71 -22.70 -1.52 6.63
N ALA A 72 -22.25 -0.35 6.18
CA ALA A 72 -22.50 0.20 4.86
C ALA A 72 -21.55 -0.33 3.77
N ASP A 73 -20.63 -1.23 4.10
CA ASP A 73 -19.59 -1.76 3.21
C ASP A 73 -18.72 -0.66 2.55
N GLU A 74 -18.46 0.43 3.30
CA GLU A 74 -17.70 1.58 2.81
C GLU A 74 -16.18 1.41 2.89
N PHE A 75 -15.66 0.38 3.58
CA PHE A 75 -14.24 0.06 3.66
C PHE A 75 -13.79 -0.96 2.62
N ALA A 76 -12.65 -0.71 2.01
CA ALA A 76 -11.95 -1.65 1.13
C ALA A 76 -11.28 -2.79 1.93
N GLU A 77 -10.75 -2.43 3.09
CA GLU A 77 -10.22 -3.31 4.12
C GLU A 77 -10.40 -2.65 5.49
N TRP A 78 -10.52 -3.44 6.53
CA TRP A 78 -10.44 -2.95 7.90
C TRP A 78 -9.95 -4.04 8.84
N ALA A 79 -9.28 -3.65 9.93
CA ALA A 79 -8.75 -4.56 10.94
C ALA A 79 -8.68 -3.93 12.33
N TYR A 80 -8.59 -4.79 13.35
CA TYR A 80 -8.14 -4.39 14.67
C TYR A 80 -6.63 -4.39 14.72
N VAL A 81 -6.04 -3.25 15.07
CA VAL A 81 -4.61 -3.13 15.32
C VAL A 81 -4.43 -2.64 16.76
N PHE A 82 -3.91 -3.51 17.62
CA PHE A 82 -3.99 -3.33 19.08
C PHE A 82 -5.46 -3.13 19.51
N ASP A 83 -5.77 -2.14 20.32
CA ASP A 83 -7.12 -1.90 20.83
C ASP A 83 -7.98 -0.98 19.94
N HIS A 84 -7.55 -0.66 18.72
CA HIS A 84 -8.21 0.29 17.83
C HIS A 84 -8.50 -0.32 16.47
N ARG A 85 -9.53 0.24 15.82
CA ARG A 85 -9.92 -0.13 14.46
C ARG A 85 -9.27 0.82 13.45
N TYR A 86 -8.90 0.24 12.30
CA TYR A 86 -8.38 0.98 11.15
C TYR A 86 -9.08 0.44 9.91
N GLY A 87 -9.40 1.32 8.95
CA GLY A 87 -10.01 0.90 7.69
C GLY A 87 -9.79 1.91 6.60
N SER A 88 -9.60 1.44 5.38
CA SER A 88 -9.36 2.26 4.19
C SER A 88 -10.66 2.48 3.42
N PRO A 89 -11.17 3.73 3.30
CA PRO A 89 -12.42 4.02 2.60
C PRO A 89 -12.35 3.68 1.11
N LYS A 90 -13.40 3.05 0.56
CA LYS A 90 -13.47 2.60 -0.84
C LYS A 90 -13.52 3.74 -1.86
N GLU A 91 -14.29 4.81 -1.59
CA GLU A 91 -14.53 5.85 -2.60
C GLU A 91 -13.27 6.65 -2.98
N PRO A 92 -12.42 7.13 -2.05
CA PRO A 92 -11.16 7.76 -2.43
C PRO A 92 -10.25 6.85 -3.27
N ILE A 93 -10.21 5.54 -2.96
CA ILE A 93 -9.47 4.54 -3.72
C ILE A 93 -9.99 4.44 -5.16
N LYS A 94 -11.31 4.30 -5.33
CA LYS A 94 -11.94 4.22 -6.66
C LYS A 94 -11.72 5.51 -7.47
N GLU A 95 -11.77 6.66 -6.81
CA GLU A 95 -11.52 7.94 -7.45
C GLU A 95 -10.07 8.05 -7.92
N ALA A 96 -9.08 7.71 -7.09
CA ALA A 96 -7.68 7.68 -7.47
C ALA A 96 -7.45 6.75 -8.68
N LEU A 97 -8.00 5.54 -8.65
CA LEU A 97 -7.92 4.59 -9.77
C LEU A 97 -8.49 5.16 -11.08
N ARG A 98 -9.66 5.82 -11.03
CA ARG A 98 -10.28 6.46 -12.21
C ARG A 98 -9.44 7.60 -12.75
N ASN A 99 -8.77 8.34 -11.88
CA ASN A 99 -7.94 9.49 -12.23
C ASN A 99 -6.50 9.11 -12.62
N GLY A 100 -6.16 7.82 -12.68
CA GLY A 100 -4.82 7.36 -13.04
C GLY A 100 -3.77 7.60 -11.95
N LEU A 101 -4.19 7.88 -10.71
CA LEU A 101 -3.33 8.05 -9.54
C LEU A 101 -3.12 6.71 -8.84
N ASP A 102 -1.94 6.52 -8.29
CA ASP A 102 -1.63 5.31 -7.54
C ASP A 102 -1.77 5.54 -6.04
N THR A 103 -2.31 4.55 -5.36
CA THR A 103 -2.50 4.60 -3.90
C THR A 103 -1.59 3.58 -3.23
N LEU A 104 -0.76 4.05 -2.30
CA LEU A 104 0.14 3.22 -1.50
C LEU A 104 -0.54 2.85 -0.18
N PHE A 105 -0.46 1.58 0.20
CA PHE A 105 -0.98 1.05 1.45
C PHE A 105 0.16 0.52 2.32
N ASP A 106 0.21 0.97 3.56
CA ASP A 106 1.07 0.46 4.63
C ASP A 106 0.24 -0.42 5.57
N ILE A 107 -0.16 -1.60 5.11
CA ILE A 107 -1.03 -2.55 5.81
C ILE A 107 -0.36 -3.91 5.99
N ASP A 108 -0.93 -4.73 6.86
CA ASP A 108 -0.49 -6.11 7.07
C ASP A 108 -1.14 -7.09 6.07
N TRP A 109 -0.83 -8.38 6.22
CA TRP A 109 -1.34 -9.43 5.35
C TRP A 109 -2.88 -9.56 5.42
N GLN A 110 -3.52 -9.27 6.56
CA GLN A 110 -4.98 -9.37 6.71
C GLN A 110 -5.69 -8.31 5.87
N GLY A 111 -5.23 -7.04 5.95
CA GLY A 111 -5.73 -5.97 5.10
C GLY A 111 -5.43 -6.23 3.61
N THR A 112 -4.27 -6.82 3.30
CA THR A 112 -3.90 -7.19 1.93
C THR A 112 -4.87 -8.21 1.32
N GLN A 113 -5.28 -9.24 2.07
CA GLN A 113 -6.26 -10.23 1.61
C GLN A 113 -7.63 -9.60 1.34
N GLN A 114 -8.08 -8.66 2.18
CA GLN A 114 -9.35 -7.94 1.97
C GLN A 114 -9.28 -7.05 0.72
N LEU A 115 -8.17 -6.31 0.53
CA LEU A 115 -7.95 -5.52 -0.68
C LEU A 115 -7.91 -6.40 -1.94
N GLU A 116 -7.30 -7.58 -1.88
CA GLU A 116 -7.30 -8.52 -2.99
C GLU A 116 -8.72 -8.95 -3.38
N TYR A 117 -9.57 -9.21 -2.41
CA TYR A 117 -10.97 -9.55 -2.68
C TYR A 117 -11.72 -8.40 -3.37
N ALA A 118 -11.49 -7.15 -2.95
CA ALA A 118 -12.21 -5.99 -3.45
C ALA A 118 -11.64 -5.41 -4.77
N PHE A 119 -10.31 -5.50 -5.00
CA PHE A 119 -9.60 -4.77 -6.06
C PHE A 119 -8.53 -5.61 -6.78
N ARG A 120 -8.71 -6.90 -6.90
CA ARG A 120 -7.71 -7.85 -7.43
C ARG A 120 -6.98 -7.41 -8.69
N THR A 121 -7.69 -6.82 -9.65
CA THR A 121 -7.12 -6.43 -10.96
C THR A 121 -6.26 -5.16 -10.87
N ASP A 122 -6.49 -4.34 -9.87
CA ASP A 122 -5.79 -3.06 -9.66
C ASP A 122 -4.66 -3.17 -8.65
N LEU A 123 -4.58 -4.30 -7.91
CA LEU A 123 -3.67 -4.50 -6.80
C LEU A 123 -2.30 -5.00 -7.26
N VAL A 124 -1.25 -4.49 -6.62
CA VAL A 124 0.15 -4.94 -6.72
C VAL A 124 0.68 -5.15 -5.31
N ARG A 125 1.01 -6.38 -4.98
CA ARG A 125 1.42 -6.78 -3.62
C ARG A 125 2.91 -7.03 -3.58
N ILE A 126 3.62 -6.27 -2.74
CA ILE A 126 5.08 -6.35 -2.60
C ILE A 126 5.40 -6.65 -1.14
N PHE A 127 6.08 -7.75 -0.89
CA PHE A 127 6.57 -8.11 0.43
C PHE A 127 8.05 -7.77 0.57
N ILE A 128 8.42 -7.07 1.65
CA ILE A 128 9.80 -6.68 1.93
C ILE A 128 10.32 -7.51 3.09
N LEU A 129 11.31 -8.34 2.82
CA LEU A 129 12.02 -9.17 3.81
C LEU A 129 13.24 -8.43 4.36
N PRO A 130 13.58 -8.60 5.63
CA PRO A 130 14.91 -8.27 6.13
C PRO A 130 15.94 -9.25 5.56
N PRO A 131 17.24 -8.91 5.48
CA PRO A 131 18.26 -9.83 4.99
C PRO A 131 18.52 -11.01 5.96
N SER A 132 18.22 -10.83 7.25
CA SER A 132 18.22 -11.88 8.27
C SER A 132 17.43 -11.49 9.49
N MET A 133 17.07 -12.45 10.33
CA MET A 133 16.41 -12.17 11.63
C MET A 133 17.36 -11.42 12.58
N ALA A 134 18.66 -11.70 12.55
CA ALA A 134 19.65 -10.96 13.35
C ALA A 134 19.72 -9.48 12.95
N GLU A 135 19.64 -9.18 11.66
CA GLU A 135 19.62 -7.80 11.17
C GLU A 135 18.30 -7.10 11.55
N LEU A 136 17.19 -7.82 11.50
CA LEU A 136 15.89 -7.29 11.96
C LEU A 136 15.94 -6.91 13.44
N ASP A 137 16.45 -7.77 14.28
CA ASP A 137 16.64 -7.55 15.71
C ASP A 137 17.53 -6.33 15.96
N ARG A 138 18.68 -6.23 15.28
CA ARG A 138 19.58 -5.08 15.35
C ARG A 138 18.85 -3.77 15.01
N ARG A 139 18.07 -3.73 13.92
CA ARG A 139 17.32 -2.55 13.48
C ARG A 139 16.26 -2.13 14.48
N LEU A 140 15.59 -3.09 15.12
CA LEU A 140 14.59 -2.79 16.16
C LEU A 140 15.25 -2.15 17.40
N HIS A 141 16.40 -2.66 17.84
CA HIS A 141 17.16 -2.07 18.94
C HIS A 141 17.71 -0.68 18.61
N GLU A 142 18.28 -0.47 17.42
CA GLU A 142 18.82 0.83 16.99
C GLU A 142 17.77 1.94 16.87
N ARG A 143 16.51 1.59 16.63
CA ARG A 143 15.40 2.54 16.60
C ARG A 143 15.18 3.24 17.93
N GLY A 144 15.53 2.61 19.04
CA GLY A 144 15.58 3.20 20.38
C GLY A 144 14.23 3.66 20.96
N THR A 145 13.12 3.31 20.32
CA THR A 145 11.77 3.75 20.70
C THR A 145 10.99 2.70 21.49
N ASP A 146 11.47 1.47 21.51
CA ASP A 146 10.75 0.31 22.05
C ASP A 146 11.47 -0.24 23.30
N SER A 147 10.71 -0.78 24.25
CA SER A 147 11.27 -1.54 25.37
C SER A 147 11.77 -2.92 24.90
N PRO A 148 12.66 -3.59 25.66
CA PRO A 148 13.11 -4.95 25.34
C PRO A 148 11.95 -5.93 25.13
N GLU A 149 10.90 -5.85 25.96
CA GLU A 149 9.72 -6.70 25.88
C GLU A 149 8.92 -6.44 24.58
N ALA A 150 8.86 -5.17 24.15
CA ALA A 150 8.23 -4.78 22.89
C ALA A 150 9.02 -5.31 21.69
N ILE A 151 10.35 -5.30 21.76
CA ILE A 151 11.21 -5.87 20.72
C ILE A 151 11.01 -7.38 20.64
N ASP A 152 11.04 -8.09 21.75
CA ASP A 152 10.78 -9.54 21.80
C ASP A 152 9.40 -9.90 21.22
N PHE A 153 8.39 -9.11 21.53
CA PHE A 153 7.05 -9.29 20.99
C PHE A 153 7.03 -9.10 19.46
N ARG A 154 7.69 -8.05 18.95
CA ARG A 154 7.80 -7.80 17.50
C ARG A 154 8.59 -8.89 16.79
N MET A 155 9.67 -9.41 17.39
CA MET A 155 10.45 -10.50 16.83
C MET A 155 9.65 -11.80 16.70
N ARG A 156 8.82 -12.12 17.71
CA ARG A 156 7.91 -13.27 17.63
C ARG A 156 6.86 -13.10 16.53
N ARG A 157 6.29 -11.90 16.39
CA ARG A 157 5.33 -11.60 15.32
C ARG A 157 5.96 -11.62 13.93
N ALA A 158 7.22 -11.17 13.81
CA ALA A 158 7.93 -11.13 12.53
C ALA A 158 7.99 -12.50 11.83
N ALA A 159 8.19 -13.58 12.58
CA ALA A 159 8.20 -14.92 12.02
C ALA A 159 6.83 -15.33 11.44
N ALA A 160 5.74 -14.97 12.11
CA ALA A 160 4.40 -15.20 11.61
C ALA A 160 4.09 -14.33 10.37
N GLU A 161 4.44 -13.05 10.41
CA GLU A 161 4.25 -12.12 9.28
C GLU A 161 5.05 -12.57 8.04
N ILE A 162 6.30 -13.02 8.22
CA ILE A 162 7.13 -13.59 7.14
C ILE A 162 6.47 -14.82 6.53
N GLY A 163 5.75 -15.64 7.30
CA GLY A 163 5.05 -16.83 6.80
C GLY A 163 4.08 -16.54 5.63
N HIS A 164 3.59 -15.33 5.50
CA HIS A 164 2.66 -14.89 4.45
C HIS A 164 3.34 -14.43 3.14
N TRP A 165 4.67 -14.48 3.04
CA TRP A 165 5.42 -13.98 1.87
C TRP A 165 4.92 -14.57 0.53
N ALA A 166 4.47 -15.81 0.50
CA ALA A 166 4.01 -16.49 -0.71
C ALA A 166 2.65 -15.97 -1.25
N GLU A 167 1.95 -15.14 -0.48
CA GLU A 167 0.69 -14.52 -0.87
C GLU A 167 0.90 -13.23 -1.70
N TYR A 168 2.15 -12.79 -1.90
CA TYR A 168 2.50 -11.56 -2.57
C TYR A 168 3.01 -11.79 -3.99
N ASP A 169 2.78 -10.82 -4.88
CA ASP A 169 3.20 -10.89 -6.28
C ASP A 169 4.71 -10.72 -6.44
N TYR A 170 5.32 -9.94 -5.54
CA TYR A 170 6.75 -9.65 -5.52
C TYR A 170 7.30 -9.75 -4.11
N VAL A 171 8.51 -10.31 -4.00
CA VAL A 171 9.23 -10.42 -2.72
C VAL A 171 10.62 -9.84 -2.89
N LEU A 172 10.97 -8.86 -2.07
CA LEU A 172 12.24 -8.15 -2.09
C LEU A 172 12.99 -8.34 -0.78
N ILE A 173 14.31 -8.50 -0.84
CA ILE A 173 15.16 -8.51 0.35
C ILE A 173 15.77 -7.12 0.51
N ASN A 174 15.51 -6.47 1.64
CA ASN A 174 16.03 -5.13 1.95
C ASN A 174 17.37 -5.21 2.67
N ASP A 175 18.43 -5.58 1.94
CA ASP A 175 19.82 -5.47 2.38
C ASP A 175 20.37 -4.05 2.22
N ASP A 176 19.83 -3.29 1.25
CA ASP A 176 20.15 -1.90 0.95
C ASP A 176 18.87 -1.17 0.55
N VAL A 177 18.52 -0.13 1.31
CA VAL A 177 17.26 0.61 1.13
C VAL A 177 17.18 1.30 -0.24
N GLU A 178 18.30 1.77 -0.79
CA GLU A 178 18.33 2.41 -2.11
C GLU A 178 18.03 1.40 -3.22
N LYS A 179 18.66 0.22 -3.16
CA LYS A 179 18.39 -0.88 -4.10
C LYS A 179 16.96 -1.37 -3.99
N CYS A 180 16.45 -1.54 -2.75
CA CYS A 180 15.09 -1.96 -2.51
C CYS A 180 14.08 -0.95 -3.07
N THR A 181 14.30 0.36 -2.85
CA THR A 181 13.44 1.42 -3.40
C THR A 181 13.44 1.39 -4.94
N ARG A 182 14.63 1.29 -5.58
CA ARG A 182 14.70 1.17 -7.05
C ARG A 182 13.99 -0.08 -7.58
N ALA A 183 14.04 -1.19 -6.86
CA ALA A 183 13.32 -2.40 -7.25
C ALA A 183 11.80 -2.20 -7.17
N VAL A 184 11.28 -1.55 -6.13
CA VAL A 184 9.86 -1.18 -6.04
C VAL A 184 9.45 -0.23 -7.17
N GLN A 185 10.27 0.79 -7.46
CA GLN A 185 10.03 1.72 -8.59
C GLN A 185 9.95 0.97 -9.93
N ALA A 186 10.85 0.01 -10.17
CA ALA A 186 10.84 -0.79 -11.39
C ALA A 186 9.58 -1.66 -11.49
N ILE A 187 9.13 -2.27 -10.40
CA ILE A 187 7.88 -3.02 -10.33
C ILE A 187 6.70 -2.10 -10.68
N VAL A 188 6.58 -0.95 -10.03
CA VAL A 188 5.50 0.02 -10.26
C VAL A 188 5.50 0.48 -11.73
N ALA A 189 6.67 0.79 -12.28
CA ALA A 189 6.80 1.19 -13.68
C ALA A 189 6.33 0.09 -14.65
N ALA A 190 6.72 -1.17 -14.41
CA ALA A 190 6.28 -2.30 -15.22
C ALA A 190 4.76 -2.57 -15.09
N GLU A 191 4.25 -2.51 -13.87
CA GLU A 191 2.83 -2.74 -13.59
C GLU A 191 1.93 -1.66 -14.22
N ARG A 192 2.37 -0.41 -14.29
CA ARG A 192 1.67 0.67 -15.01
C ARG A 192 1.53 0.42 -16.51
N LEU A 193 2.44 -0.35 -17.10
CA LEU A 193 2.45 -0.67 -18.53
C LEU A 193 1.60 -1.89 -18.90
N ARG A 194 1.06 -2.60 -17.94
CA ARG A 194 0.18 -3.74 -18.23
C ARG A 194 -1.04 -3.29 -19.03
N ARG A 195 -1.40 -4.08 -20.03
CA ARG A 195 -2.51 -3.81 -20.96
C ARG A 195 -3.83 -3.50 -20.24
N GLU A 196 -4.11 -4.22 -19.17
CA GLU A 196 -5.32 -4.08 -18.35
C GLU A 196 -5.45 -2.68 -17.73
N ARG A 197 -4.31 -2.00 -17.49
CA ARG A 197 -4.25 -0.67 -16.89
C ARG A 197 -4.19 0.47 -17.91
N GLN A 198 -4.33 0.14 -19.22
CA GLN A 198 -4.28 1.09 -20.32
C GLN A 198 -5.59 1.08 -21.12
N PRO A 199 -6.73 1.49 -20.52
CA PRO A 199 -8.05 1.41 -21.15
C PRO A 199 -8.14 2.21 -22.47
N TYR A 200 -7.33 3.25 -22.63
CA TYR A 200 -7.27 4.05 -23.85
C TYR A 200 -6.78 3.26 -25.07
N LEU A 201 -6.02 2.16 -24.89
CA LEU A 201 -5.47 1.37 -25.99
C LEU A 201 -6.55 0.81 -26.91
N LEU A 202 -7.73 0.48 -26.38
CA LEU A 202 -8.82 -0.04 -27.19
C LEU A 202 -9.22 0.94 -28.32
N ASN A 203 -9.42 2.20 -27.97
CA ASN A 203 -9.79 3.23 -28.93
C ASN A 203 -8.61 3.61 -29.83
N PHE A 204 -7.40 3.73 -29.25
CA PHE A 204 -6.20 4.04 -30.00
C PHE A 204 -5.90 3.00 -31.09
N VAL A 205 -5.97 1.71 -30.78
CA VAL A 205 -5.75 0.63 -31.76
C VAL A 205 -6.86 0.62 -32.81
N ARG A 206 -8.12 0.84 -32.44
CA ARG A 206 -9.23 0.95 -33.40
C ARG A 206 -8.99 2.07 -34.39
N GLU A 207 -8.60 3.26 -33.93
CA GLU A 207 -8.28 4.39 -34.81
C GLU A 207 -7.12 4.08 -35.77
N LEU A 208 -6.09 3.35 -35.33
CA LEU A 208 -4.98 2.92 -36.17
C LEU A 208 -5.43 1.96 -37.29
N VAL A 209 -6.37 1.05 -37.00
CA VAL A 209 -6.86 0.06 -37.97
C VAL A 209 -7.87 0.66 -38.93
N GLU A 210 -8.73 1.58 -38.48
CA GLU A 210 -9.81 2.19 -39.26
C GLU A 210 -9.32 3.35 -40.17
N ARG A 211 -8.11 3.87 -39.95
CA ARG A 211 -7.47 4.87 -40.84
C ARG A 211 -6.27 4.25 -41.57
N PRO A 212 -6.49 3.44 -42.63
CA PRO A 212 -5.40 3.12 -43.53
C PRO A 212 -4.96 4.41 -44.25
N ASN A 213 -3.65 4.67 -44.32
CA ASN A 213 -3.04 5.81 -45.01
C ASN A 213 -3.52 5.89 -46.48
#